data_b603cc7cd774df61b4f1f817dd93653d
#
_entry.id   b603cc7cd774df61b4f1f817dd93653d
#
_cell.length_a   1.000
_cell.length_b   1.000
_cell.length_c   1.000
_cell.angle_alpha   90.00
_cell.angle_beta   90.00
_cell.angle_gamma   90.00
#
_symmetry.space_group_name_H-M   'P 1'
#
loop_
_entity.id
_entity.type
_entity.pdbx_description
1 polymer ?
#
loop_
_entity_poly.entity_id
_entity_poly.type
_entity_poly.pdbx_seq_one_letter_code
_entity_poly.pdbx_strand_id
1 'polypeptide(L)'
;MQGLNDMVMSDSRFDLVETMAFDPECGLPMLDLHLARLSRSADALGFRFDRHALRNELQAATFAQTRPARVRVLLGPTGELAIEVGDRRSWPQAIVPVCIQPRGVPADDIRLRHKTTERSIYTDALRAGGTFEVLLVDAQGYLTEGCFSSIFVERNDRLVTPPLERGLLPGVLRQNLIDLGEAVEGDLKPRDLEGGFFIGNASRGLVAATLVAPRGWTPATAVAPRA
;
A
#
# COMPACT_ATOMS: atom_id res chain seq x y z
N MET A 1 11.90 -12.30 -25.25
CA MET A 1 11.40 -12.41 -23.86
C MET A 1 9.99 -11.81 -23.65
N GLN A 2 9.30 -11.40 -24.70
CA GLN A 2 7.92 -10.88 -24.66
C GLN A 2 6.85 -11.99 -24.50
N GLY A 3 7.12 -13.20 -24.96
CA GLY A 3 6.12 -14.27 -25.04
C GLY A 3 5.78 -15.00 -23.71
N LEU A 4 6.60 -14.88 -22.65
CA LEU A 4 6.28 -15.50 -21.35
C LEU A 4 5.37 -14.60 -20.49
N ASN A 5 5.44 -13.29 -20.66
CA ASN A 5 4.55 -12.35 -19.94
C ASN A 5 3.11 -12.42 -20.46
N ASP A 6 2.91 -12.63 -21.76
CA ASP A 6 1.56 -12.69 -22.34
C ASP A 6 0.79 -13.96 -21.93
N MET A 7 1.51 -15.05 -21.59
CA MET A 7 0.88 -16.33 -21.25
C MET A 7 0.42 -16.42 -19.77
N VAL A 8 1.01 -15.63 -18.88
CA VAL A 8 0.63 -15.61 -17.44
C VAL A 8 -0.57 -14.70 -17.18
N MET A 9 -0.82 -13.74 -18.06
CA MET A 9 -1.86 -12.70 -17.88
C MET A 9 -3.20 -13.05 -18.55
N SER A 10 -3.26 -14.09 -19.41
CA SER A 10 -4.50 -14.40 -20.17
C SER A 10 -5.57 -15.16 -19.39
N ASP A 11 -5.30 -15.62 -18.16
CA ASP A 11 -6.27 -16.40 -17.37
C ASP A 11 -6.46 -15.90 -15.91
N SER A 12 -5.74 -14.91 -15.45
CA SER A 12 -5.94 -14.35 -14.11
C SER A 12 -6.97 -13.21 -14.15
N ARG A 13 -8.20 -13.54 -13.78
CA ARG A 13 -9.30 -12.57 -13.58
C ARG A 13 -9.03 -11.75 -12.32
N PHE A 14 -8.32 -10.67 -12.44
CA PHE A 14 -8.18 -9.67 -11.38
C PHE A 14 -8.57 -8.29 -11.90
N ASP A 15 -8.99 -7.42 -10.99
CA ASP A 15 -9.27 -6.02 -11.28
C ASP A 15 -8.16 -5.14 -10.73
N LEU A 16 -7.97 -3.98 -11.34
CA LEU A 16 -7.22 -2.90 -10.75
C LEU A 16 -8.07 -2.23 -9.67
N VAL A 17 -7.42 -1.82 -8.59
CA VAL A 17 -8.11 -1.29 -7.40
C VAL A 17 -7.59 0.09 -7.07
N GLU A 18 -8.49 1.03 -6.78
CA GLU A 18 -8.16 2.24 -6.04
C GLU A 18 -8.98 2.33 -4.76
N THR A 19 -8.43 2.98 -3.74
CA THR A 19 -9.13 3.19 -2.47
C THR A 19 -8.76 4.58 -1.95
N MET A 20 -9.76 5.44 -1.89
CA MET A 20 -9.64 6.86 -1.59
C MET A 20 -10.42 7.21 -0.33
N ALA A 21 -9.99 8.24 0.37
CA ALA A 21 -10.85 8.95 1.30
C ALA A 21 -11.76 9.89 0.51
N PHE A 22 -12.96 10.11 1.02
CA PHE A 22 -13.82 11.21 0.64
C PHE A 22 -14.07 12.08 1.87
N ASP A 23 -14.03 13.38 1.67
CA ASP A 23 -14.35 14.38 2.68
C ASP A 23 -15.38 15.35 2.09
N PRO A 24 -16.48 15.66 2.80
CA PRO A 24 -17.53 16.56 2.28
C PRO A 24 -17.03 17.97 1.93
N GLU A 25 -15.98 18.45 2.59
CA GLU A 25 -15.45 19.80 2.38
C GLU A 25 -14.39 19.85 1.26
N CYS A 26 -13.57 18.79 1.14
CA CYS A 26 -12.44 18.73 0.22
C CYS A 26 -12.66 17.79 -0.98
N GLY A 27 -13.74 17.00 -0.98
CA GLY A 27 -14.00 15.99 -2.02
C GLY A 27 -13.12 14.75 -1.87
N LEU A 28 -12.42 14.37 -2.93
CA LEU A 28 -11.51 13.23 -2.99
C LEU A 28 -10.05 13.72 -2.93
N PRO A 29 -9.42 13.76 -1.74
CA PRO A 29 -8.03 14.17 -1.62
C PRO A 29 -7.10 13.29 -2.48
N MET A 30 -6.08 13.89 -3.08
CA MET A 30 -5.09 13.20 -3.92
C MET A 30 -5.70 12.47 -5.14
N LEU A 31 -6.88 12.87 -5.61
CA LEU A 31 -7.58 12.21 -6.73
C LEU A 31 -6.69 12.06 -7.97
N ASP A 32 -5.93 13.11 -8.33
CA ASP A 32 -5.07 13.06 -9.52
C ASP A 32 -3.94 12.03 -9.40
N LEU A 33 -3.38 11.81 -8.22
CA LEU A 33 -2.39 10.76 -7.96
C LEU A 33 -3.01 9.37 -8.06
N HIS A 34 -4.25 9.18 -7.56
CA HIS A 34 -4.99 7.93 -7.72
C HIS A 34 -5.26 7.62 -9.20
N LEU A 35 -5.77 8.60 -9.95
CA LEU A 35 -6.03 8.44 -11.38
C LEU A 35 -4.74 8.19 -12.18
N ALA A 36 -3.65 8.85 -11.83
CA ALA A 36 -2.35 8.65 -12.47
C ALA A 36 -1.80 7.25 -12.20
N ARG A 37 -1.92 6.72 -10.97
CA ARG A 37 -1.50 5.36 -10.65
C ARG A 37 -2.34 4.32 -11.39
N LEU A 38 -3.66 4.50 -11.41
CA LEU A 38 -4.56 3.61 -12.14
C LEU A 38 -4.25 3.59 -13.64
N SER A 39 -4.03 4.77 -14.25
CA SER A 39 -3.64 4.89 -15.66
C SER A 39 -2.34 4.13 -15.96
N ARG A 40 -1.28 4.36 -15.17
CA ARG A 40 -0.01 3.64 -15.34
C ARG A 40 -0.19 2.12 -15.23
N SER A 41 -1.05 1.67 -14.29
CA SER A 41 -1.32 0.24 -14.15
C SER A 41 -2.13 -0.32 -15.31
N ALA A 42 -3.14 0.42 -15.79
CA ALA A 42 -3.95 0.04 -16.94
C ALA A 42 -3.08 -0.08 -18.21
N ASP A 43 -2.24 0.92 -18.47
CA ASP A 43 -1.31 0.93 -19.62
C ASP A 43 -0.34 -0.27 -19.55
N ALA A 44 0.25 -0.54 -18.38
CA ALA A 44 1.23 -1.60 -18.20
C ALA A 44 0.63 -3.01 -18.33
N LEU A 45 -0.66 -3.17 -17.98
CA LEU A 45 -1.34 -4.47 -17.91
C LEU A 45 -2.36 -4.67 -19.05
N GLY A 46 -2.47 -3.72 -19.98
CA GLY A 46 -3.35 -3.82 -21.14
C GLY A 46 -4.84 -3.66 -20.82
N PHE A 47 -5.17 -2.99 -19.72
CA PHE A 47 -6.55 -2.66 -19.35
C PHE A 47 -7.05 -1.45 -20.16
N ARG A 48 -8.32 -1.45 -20.52
CA ARG A 48 -8.94 -0.25 -21.07
C ARG A 48 -9.27 0.72 -19.94
N PHE A 49 -8.85 1.97 -20.07
CA PHE A 49 -9.11 2.97 -19.03
C PHE A 49 -9.43 4.34 -19.64
N ASP A 50 -10.54 4.94 -19.20
CA ASP A 50 -10.90 6.32 -19.49
C ASP A 50 -10.88 7.14 -18.20
N ARG A 51 -9.84 7.99 -18.07
CA ARG A 51 -9.64 8.86 -16.89
C ARG A 51 -10.79 9.85 -16.69
N HIS A 52 -11.35 10.38 -17.77
CA HIS A 52 -12.43 11.36 -17.70
C HIS A 52 -13.75 10.71 -17.31
N ALA A 53 -14.05 9.54 -17.86
CA ALA A 53 -15.20 8.76 -17.47
C ALA A 53 -15.15 8.42 -15.98
N LEU A 54 -14.03 7.89 -15.46
CA LEU A 54 -13.90 7.57 -14.04
C LEU A 54 -14.03 8.82 -13.17
N ARG A 55 -13.47 9.97 -13.55
CA ARG A 55 -13.64 11.22 -12.79
C ARG A 55 -15.11 11.62 -12.66
N ASN A 56 -15.88 11.53 -13.74
CA ASN A 56 -17.30 11.84 -13.75
C ASN A 56 -18.09 10.85 -12.89
N GLU A 57 -17.81 9.56 -12.99
CA GLU A 57 -18.44 8.53 -12.16
C GLU A 57 -18.15 8.72 -10.67
N LEU A 58 -16.92 9.08 -10.31
CA LEU A 58 -16.55 9.38 -8.93
C LEU A 58 -17.29 10.61 -8.39
N GLN A 59 -17.41 11.66 -9.21
CA GLN A 59 -18.20 12.85 -8.85
C GLN A 59 -19.67 12.50 -8.64
N ALA A 60 -20.26 11.71 -9.53
CA ALA A 60 -21.64 11.27 -9.39
C ALA A 60 -21.85 10.39 -8.15
N ALA A 61 -20.96 9.44 -7.90
CA ALA A 61 -21.02 8.52 -6.75
C ALA A 61 -20.89 9.24 -5.38
N THR A 62 -20.19 10.39 -5.36
CA THR A 62 -19.96 11.13 -4.12
C THR A 62 -20.83 12.38 -3.98
N PHE A 63 -21.63 12.73 -4.98
CA PHE A 63 -22.43 13.97 -5.02
C PHE A 63 -23.35 14.14 -3.80
N ALA A 64 -24.00 13.08 -3.36
CA ALA A 64 -24.92 13.11 -2.23
C ALA A 64 -24.27 12.78 -0.87
N GLN A 65 -22.94 12.60 -0.84
CA GLN A 65 -22.25 12.25 0.40
C GLN A 65 -22.06 13.47 1.29
N THR A 66 -22.63 13.41 2.48
CA THR A 66 -22.57 14.49 3.50
C THR A 66 -21.65 14.16 4.68
N ARG A 67 -21.02 12.99 4.65
CA ARG A 67 -20.11 12.50 5.71
C ARG A 67 -18.82 11.95 5.10
N PRO A 68 -17.71 11.97 5.85
CA PRO A 68 -16.49 11.32 5.42
C PRO A 68 -16.74 9.85 5.07
N ALA A 69 -16.24 9.44 3.90
CA ALA A 69 -16.45 8.11 3.36
C ALA A 69 -15.16 7.48 2.83
N ARG A 70 -15.22 6.20 2.55
CA ARG A 70 -14.24 5.47 1.78
C ARG A 70 -14.82 5.19 0.39
N VAL A 71 -14.11 5.58 -0.63
CA VAL A 71 -14.46 5.28 -2.02
C VAL A 71 -13.50 4.23 -2.55
N ARG A 72 -14.04 3.12 -3.04
CA ARG A 72 -13.28 2.05 -3.67
C ARG A 72 -13.70 1.91 -5.12
N VAL A 73 -12.71 1.89 -6.00
CA VAL A 73 -12.88 1.67 -7.45
C VAL A 73 -12.30 0.32 -7.80
N LEU A 74 -13.02 -0.43 -8.61
CA LEU A 74 -12.54 -1.60 -9.33
C LEU A 74 -12.61 -1.28 -10.83
N LEU A 75 -11.53 -1.54 -11.54
CA LEU A 75 -11.45 -1.44 -12.99
C LEU A 75 -11.15 -2.82 -13.57
N GLY A 76 -12.09 -3.35 -14.32
CA GLY A 76 -11.95 -4.59 -15.07
C GLY A 76 -11.11 -4.42 -16.34
N PRO A 77 -10.59 -5.52 -16.93
CA PRO A 77 -9.70 -5.47 -18.09
C PRO A 77 -10.30 -4.78 -19.32
N THR A 78 -11.59 -4.88 -19.54
CA THR A 78 -12.27 -4.30 -20.71
C THR A 78 -12.83 -2.90 -20.44
N GLY A 79 -12.54 -2.33 -19.23
CA GLY A 79 -12.91 -0.97 -18.86
C GLY A 79 -14.16 -0.86 -17.99
N GLU A 80 -14.68 -1.99 -17.50
CA GLU A 80 -15.80 -2.00 -16.56
C GLU A 80 -15.39 -1.34 -15.25
N LEU A 81 -16.23 -0.44 -14.77
CA LEU A 81 -16.03 0.26 -13.51
C LEU A 81 -17.06 -0.19 -12.48
N ALA A 82 -16.60 -0.49 -11.27
CA ALA A 82 -17.45 -0.60 -10.11
C ALA A 82 -16.94 0.37 -9.02
N ILE A 83 -17.86 1.19 -8.50
CA ILE A 83 -17.56 2.16 -7.44
C ILE A 83 -18.38 1.82 -6.21
N GLU A 84 -17.69 1.58 -5.11
CA GLU A 84 -18.27 1.34 -3.79
C GLU A 84 -18.00 2.55 -2.91
N VAL A 85 -19.06 3.16 -2.36
CA VAL A 85 -18.95 4.20 -1.34
C VAL A 85 -19.44 3.62 -0.03
N GLY A 86 -18.62 3.67 0.99
CA GLY A 86 -18.93 3.09 2.30
C GLY A 86 -18.26 3.88 3.42
N ASP A 87 -18.47 3.44 4.65
CA ASP A 87 -17.97 4.13 5.84
C ASP A 87 -16.46 4.30 5.80
N ARG A 88 -15.98 5.47 6.21
CA ARG A 88 -14.55 5.74 6.38
C ARG A 88 -13.98 4.77 7.41
N ARG A 89 -12.90 4.11 7.03
CA ARG A 89 -12.16 3.21 7.94
C ARG A 89 -11.03 3.99 8.60
N SER A 90 -11.08 4.12 9.92
CA SER A 90 -9.98 4.65 10.72
C SER A 90 -8.96 3.56 11.05
N TRP A 91 -7.80 3.98 11.54
CA TRP A 91 -6.88 3.07 12.20
C TRP A 91 -7.50 2.55 13.50
N PRO A 92 -7.21 1.30 13.92
CA PRO A 92 -7.88 0.70 15.08
C PRO A 92 -7.53 1.38 16.40
N GLN A 93 -6.37 2.05 16.45
CA GLN A 93 -5.87 2.75 17.63
C GLN A 93 -4.82 3.79 17.23
N ALA A 94 -4.45 4.68 18.18
CA ALA A 94 -3.50 5.77 17.94
C ALA A 94 -2.06 5.28 17.67
N ILE A 95 -1.67 4.12 18.21
CA ILE A 95 -0.39 3.45 17.95
C ILE A 95 -0.70 2.03 17.51
N VAL A 96 -0.46 1.71 16.25
CA VAL A 96 -0.82 0.42 15.66
C VAL A 96 0.31 -0.60 15.90
N PRO A 97 0.02 -1.74 16.55
CA PRO A 97 1.00 -2.83 16.64
C PRO A 97 1.16 -3.52 15.29
N VAL A 98 2.40 -3.68 14.86
CA VAL A 98 2.74 -4.34 13.61
C VAL A 98 3.87 -5.33 13.84
N CYS A 99 3.94 -6.38 13.05
CA CYS A 99 5.08 -7.28 13.01
C CYS A 99 5.75 -7.24 11.63
N ILE A 100 6.89 -7.88 11.49
CA ILE A 100 7.65 -7.96 10.25
C ILE A 100 7.60 -9.40 9.74
N GLN A 101 7.40 -9.54 8.42
CA GLN A 101 7.43 -10.80 7.69
C GLN A 101 8.28 -10.68 6.42
N PRO A 102 8.92 -11.77 5.98
CA PRO A 102 9.54 -11.80 4.65
C PRO A 102 8.49 -11.56 3.56
N ARG A 103 8.86 -10.79 2.54
CA ARG A 103 7.99 -10.54 1.38
C ARG A 103 7.74 -11.81 0.57
N GLY A 104 8.70 -12.74 0.51
CA GLY A 104 8.54 -14.05 -0.13
C GLY A 104 8.62 -14.05 -1.67
N VAL A 105 8.71 -12.88 -2.31
CA VAL A 105 8.82 -12.73 -3.78
C VAL A 105 9.92 -11.74 -4.14
N PRO A 106 10.52 -11.82 -5.36
CA PRO A 106 11.56 -10.89 -5.80
C PRO A 106 11.01 -9.46 -6.02
N ALA A 107 11.91 -8.48 -6.11
CA ALA A 107 11.55 -7.06 -6.22
C ALA A 107 10.87 -6.68 -7.54
N ASP A 108 11.08 -7.46 -8.59
CA ASP A 108 10.51 -7.28 -9.92
C ASP A 108 9.16 -7.99 -10.12
N ASP A 109 8.64 -8.64 -9.08
CA ASP A 109 7.30 -9.23 -9.14
C ASP A 109 6.25 -8.15 -9.43
N ILE A 110 5.52 -8.34 -10.53
CA ILE A 110 4.56 -7.35 -11.05
C ILE A 110 3.43 -7.04 -10.05
N ARG A 111 3.07 -7.99 -9.17
CA ARG A 111 2.04 -7.81 -8.14
C ARG A 111 2.40 -6.76 -7.09
N LEU A 112 3.69 -6.47 -6.93
CA LEU A 112 4.17 -5.40 -6.02
C LEU A 112 3.98 -4.00 -6.62
N ARG A 113 3.93 -3.88 -7.94
CA ARG A 113 3.90 -2.59 -8.64
C ARG A 113 2.50 -2.08 -8.95
N HIS A 114 1.53 -2.99 -8.98
CA HIS A 114 0.15 -2.69 -9.35
C HIS A 114 -0.82 -3.06 -8.24
N LYS A 115 -1.73 -2.14 -7.92
CA LYS A 115 -2.76 -2.38 -6.91
C LYS A 115 -3.92 -3.14 -7.55
N THR A 116 -3.97 -4.45 -7.29
CA THR A 116 -4.96 -5.36 -7.88
C THR A 116 -5.81 -6.06 -6.82
N THR A 117 -6.83 -6.79 -7.25
CA THR A 117 -7.58 -7.71 -6.38
C THR A 117 -6.79 -8.98 -6.05
N GLU A 118 -5.73 -9.32 -6.83
CA GLU A 118 -4.79 -10.38 -6.51
C GLU A 118 -3.83 -9.93 -5.41
N ARG A 119 -4.07 -10.40 -4.18
CA ARG A 119 -3.38 -9.94 -2.98
C ARG A 119 -2.84 -11.07 -2.11
N SER A 120 -2.61 -12.23 -2.70
CA SER A 120 -2.14 -13.42 -1.97
C SER A 120 -0.89 -13.14 -1.14
N ILE A 121 0.11 -12.48 -1.70
CA ILE A 121 1.36 -12.09 -1.00
C ILE A 121 1.04 -11.37 0.33
N TYR A 122 0.15 -10.39 0.29
CA TYR A 122 -0.19 -9.57 1.44
C TYR A 122 -1.13 -10.29 2.43
N THR A 123 -2.11 -11.04 1.90
CA THR A 123 -3.04 -11.80 2.77
C THR A 123 -2.36 -12.91 3.52
N ASP A 124 -1.38 -13.58 2.90
CA ASP A 124 -0.59 -14.62 3.54
C ASP A 124 0.35 -14.05 4.59
N ALA A 125 0.99 -12.91 4.31
CA ALA A 125 1.81 -12.21 5.29
C ALA A 125 0.99 -11.73 6.50
N LEU A 126 -0.21 -11.16 6.29
CA LEU A 126 -1.12 -10.77 7.37
C LEU A 126 -1.54 -11.96 8.23
N ARG A 127 -1.85 -13.10 7.59
CA ARG A 127 -2.21 -14.33 8.30
C ARG A 127 -1.04 -14.85 9.13
N ALA A 128 0.16 -14.87 8.56
CA ALA A 128 1.37 -15.31 9.25
C ALA A 128 1.77 -14.39 10.40
N GLY A 129 1.64 -13.07 10.22
CA GLY A 129 1.99 -12.08 11.24
C GLY A 129 0.99 -11.99 12.38
N GLY A 130 -0.30 -12.17 12.10
CA GLY A 130 -1.37 -12.14 13.10
C GLY A 130 -1.61 -10.77 13.75
N THR A 131 -1.09 -9.70 13.16
CA THR A 131 -1.31 -8.28 13.53
C THR A 131 -2.26 -7.60 12.55
N PHE A 132 -2.75 -6.41 12.92
CA PHE A 132 -3.65 -5.63 12.05
C PHE A 132 -2.96 -5.21 10.74
N GLU A 133 -1.68 -4.87 10.81
CA GLU A 133 -0.82 -4.58 9.65
C GLU A 133 0.50 -5.33 9.82
N VAL A 134 1.11 -5.72 8.72
CA VAL A 134 2.38 -6.44 8.67
C VAL A 134 3.33 -5.74 7.72
N LEU A 135 4.53 -5.46 8.18
CA LEU A 135 5.59 -4.88 7.37
C LEU A 135 6.37 -5.98 6.65
N LEU A 136 6.75 -5.72 5.43
CA LEU A 136 7.47 -6.66 4.59
C LEU A 136 8.95 -6.28 4.48
N VAL A 137 9.82 -7.29 4.55
CA VAL A 137 11.26 -7.16 4.26
C VAL A 137 11.64 -7.95 3.03
N ASP A 138 12.58 -7.41 2.26
CA ASP A 138 13.19 -8.10 1.13
C ASP A 138 14.23 -9.14 1.58
N ALA A 139 14.78 -9.90 0.63
CA ALA A 139 15.78 -10.93 0.90
C ALA A 139 17.12 -10.38 1.45
N GLN A 140 17.38 -9.07 1.31
CA GLN A 140 18.55 -8.37 1.85
C GLN A 140 18.28 -7.77 3.24
N GLY A 141 17.08 -7.96 3.77
CA GLY A 141 16.68 -7.47 5.10
C GLY A 141 16.30 -5.99 5.13
N TYR A 142 16.00 -5.38 3.99
CA TYR A 142 15.46 -4.02 3.92
C TYR A 142 13.93 -4.03 3.97
N LEU A 143 13.37 -3.08 4.71
CA LEU A 143 11.94 -2.83 4.73
C LEU A 143 11.49 -2.36 3.34
N THR A 144 10.30 -2.80 2.94
CA THR A 144 9.69 -2.42 1.67
C THR A 144 8.40 -1.64 1.90
N GLU A 145 7.35 -2.29 2.33
CA GLU A 145 6.04 -1.70 2.57
C GLU A 145 5.28 -2.47 3.64
N GLY A 146 4.14 -1.97 4.08
CA GLY A 146 3.13 -2.75 4.80
C GLY A 146 2.16 -3.44 3.83
N CYS A 147 1.41 -4.42 4.30
CA CYS A 147 0.45 -5.14 3.46
C CYS A 147 -0.61 -4.22 2.82
N PHE A 148 -0.92 -3.07 3.42
CA PHE A 148 -1.80 -2.05 2.84
C PHE A 148 -1.38 -0.61 3.15
N SER A 149 -0.14 -0.41 3.61
CA SER A 149 0.41 0.90 3.98
C SER A 149 1.85 1.07 3.48
N SER A 150 2.29 2.31 3.36
CA SER A 150 3.70 2.67 3.25
C SER A 150 4.30 2.90 4.63
N ILE A 151 5.63 2.77 4.75
CA ILE A 151 6.40 2.93 5.98
C ILE A 151 7.12 4.28 5.94
N PHE A 152 7.16 4.97 7.08
CA PHE A 152 7.86 6.24 7.23
C PHE A 152 8.59 6.29 8.56
N VAL A 153 9.85 6.70 8.53
CA VAL A 153 10.70 6.94 9.71
C VAL A 153 11.13 8.41 9.68
N GLU A 154 10.95 9.12 10.77
CA GLU A 154 11.39 10.51 10.88
C GLU A 154 12.92 10.57 11.06
N ARG A 155 13.58 11.35 10.21
CA ARG A 155 15.01 11.64 10.26
C ARG A 155 15.28 13.06 9.81
N ASN A 156 15.94 13.87 10.64
CA ASN A 156 16.31 15.25 10.31
C ASN A 156 15.12 16.08 9.81
N ASP A 157 14.02 16.06 10.56
CA ASP A 157 12.76 16.79 10.29
C ASP A 157 12.08 16.41 8.95
N ARG A 158 12.40 15.24 8.40
CA ARG A 158 11.75 14.67 7.22
C ARG A 158 11.40 13.22 7.42
N LEU A 159 10.40 12.78 6.71
CA LEU A 159 10.04 11.36 6.65
C LEU A 159 10.93 10.64 5.62
N VAL A 160 11.49 9.51 6.00
CA VAL A 160 12.19 8.59 5.10
C VAL A 160 11.29 7.42 4.83
N THR A 161 11.14 7.05 3.55
CA THR A 161 10.32 5.92 3.09
C THR A 161 11.11 5.05 2.12
N PRO A 162 10.92 3.72 2.09
CA PRO A 162 11.67 2.85 1.19
C PRO A 162 11.52 3.24 -0.28
N PRO A 163 12.60 3.13 -1.09
CA PRO A 163 12.60 3.46 -2.50
C PRO A 163 11.87 2.38 -3.33
N LEU A 164 11.30 2.78 -4.47
CA LEU A 164 10.51 1.89 -5.34
C LEU A 164 11.33 0.72 -5.90
N GLU A 165 12.65 0.86 -6.03
CA GLU A 165 13.58 -0.19 -6.49
C GLU A 165 13.59 -1.40 -5.55
N ARG A 166 13.18 -1.24 -4.28
CA ARG A 166 13.00 -2.35 -3.34
C ARG A 166 11.82 -3.23 -3.69
N GLY A 167 11.01 -2.89 -4.70
CA GLY A 167 9.82 -3.63 -5.10
C GLY A 167 8.70 -3.45 -4.08
N LEU A 168 7.96 -2.40 -4.23
CA LEU A 168 6.80 -2.04 -3.42
C LEU A 168 5.79 -1.27 -4.26
N LEU A 169 4.56 -1.18 -3.76
CA LEU A 169 3.52 -0.42 -4.41
C LEU A 169 3.83 1.08 -4.34
N PRO A 170 3.73 1.83 -5.47
CA PRO A 170 3.82 3.29 -5.45
C PRO A 170 2.60 3.88 -4.74
N GLY A 171 2.67 3.96 -3.40
CA GLY A 171 1.59 4.43 -2.54
C GLY A 171 1.23 5.88 -2.82
N VAL A 172 -0.07 6.20 -2.93
CA VAL A 172 -0.52 7.57 -3.24
C VAL A 172 -0.17 8.55 -2.11
N LEU A 173 -0.38 8.18 -0.84
CA LEU A 173 0.06 9.01 0.27
C LEU A 173 1.58 9.21 0.26
N ARG A 174 2.33 8.13 0.01
CA ARG A 174 3.79 8.19 -0.10
C ARG A 174 4.22 9.18 -1.19
N GLN A 175 3.65 9.08 -2.38
CA GLN A 175 3.95 9.98 -3.49
C GLN A 175 3.60 11.43 -3.13
N ASN A 176 2.44 11.66 -2.55
CA ASN A 176 2.02 12.99 -2.13
C ASN A 176 3.00 13.64 -1.15
N LEU A 177 3.48 12.90 -0.15
CA LEU A 177 4.45 13.41 0.82
C LEU A 177 5.82 13.70 0.17
N ILE A 178 6.23 12.90 -0.81
CA ILE A 178 7.46 13.16 -1.59
C ILE A 178 7.29 14.41 -2.45
N ASP A 179 6.18 14.57 -3.15
CA ASP A 179 5.90 15.73 -4.02
C ASP A 179 5.83 17.04 -3.21
N LEU A 180 5.38 16.97 -1.96
CA LEU A 180 5.38 18.10 -1.02
C LEU A 180 6.74 18.38 -0.36
N GLY A 181 7.73 17.51 -0.58
CA GLY A 181 9.04 17.61 0.07
C GLY A 181 9.06 17.20 1.56
N GLU A 182 7.95 16.65 2.06
CA GLU A 182 7.80 16.15 3.44
C GLU A 182 8.44 14.77 3.63
N ALA A 183 8.58 14.00 2.55
CA ALA A 183 9.25 12.71 2.57
C ALA A 183 10.34 12.61 1.52
N VAL A 184 11.33 11.76 1.79
CA VAL A 184 12.40 11.39 0.86
C VAL A 184 12.56 9.87 0.81
N GLU A 185 13.02 9.36 -0.32
CA GLU A 185 13.35 7.95 -0.43
C GLU A 185 14.67 7.62 0.27
N GLY A 186 14.70 6.48 0.95
CA GLY A 186 15.89 5.99 1.61
C GLY A 186 15.70 4.57 2.14
N ASP A 187 16.78 3.81 2.15
CA ASP A 187 16.78 2.45 2.67
C ASP A 187 16.51 2.42 4.17
N LEU A 188 15.57 1.56 4.56
CA LEU A 188 15.21 1.31 5.95
C LEU A 188 15.42 -0.17 6.31
N LYS A 189 15.90 -0.41 7.51
CA LYS A 189 16.01 -1.75 8.11
C LYS A 189 15.16 -1.84 9.38
N PRO A 190 14.84 -3.04 9.87
CA PRO A 190 14.04 -3.21 11.10
C PRO A 190 14.56 -2.39 12.30
N ARG A 191 15.88 -2.27 12.47
CA ARG A 191 16.49 -1.45 13.53
C ARG A 191 16.14 0.04 13.46
N ASP A 192 15.83 0.55 12.28
CA ASP A 192 15.49 1.95 12.07
C ASP A 192 14.10 2.31 12.61
N LEU A 193 13.32 1.30 12.98
CA LEU A 193 11.98 1.45 13.57
C LEU A 193 12.01 1.61 15.09
N GLU A 194 13.15 1.37 15.76
CA GLU A 194 13.28 1.37 17.22
C GLU A 194 12.99 2.75 17.86
N GLY A 195 13.28 3.83 17.13
CA GLY A 195 13.01 5.22 17.56
C GLY A 195 11.56 5.69 17.37
N GLY A 196 10.68 4.81 16.89
CA GLY A 196 9.32 5.16 16.49
C GLY A 196 9.22 5.35 14.96
N PHE A 197 8.06 5.07 14.43
CA PHE A 197 7.79 5.17 12.99
C PHE A 197 6.30 5.33 12.72
N PHE A 198 5.97 5.66 11.48
CA PHE A 198 4.61 5.79 11.02
C PHE A 198 4.34 4.79 9.89
N ILE A 199 3.09 4.40 9.80
CA ILE A 199 2.53 3.72 8.64
C ILE A 199 1.38 4.54 8.09
N GLY A 200 1.10 4.41 6.78
CA GLY A 200 0.03 5.23 6.21
C GLY A 200 -0.39 4.84 4.82
N ASN A 201 -1.61 5.23 4.47
CA ASN A 201 -2.14 5.17 3.11
C ASN A 201 -3.12 6.30 2.85
N ALA A 202 -3.46 6.55 1.59
CA ALA A 202 -4.32 7.67 1.17
C ALA A 202 -5.75 7.63 1.76
N SER A 203 -6.25 6.44 2.13
CA SER A 203 -7.60 6.29 2.67
C SER A 203 -7.70 6.56 4.17
N ARG A 204 -6.61 6.31 4.93
CA ARG A 204 -6.60 6.38 6.41
C ARG A 204 -5.71 7.49 6.97
N GLY A 205 -4.80 8.04 6.16
CA GLY A 205 -3.75 8.95 6.60
C GLY A 205 -2.59 8.22 7.30
N LEU A 206 -1.73 9.00 7.97
CA LEU A 206 -0.63 8.49 8.78
C LEU A 206 -1.11 8.10 10.19
N VAL A 207 -0.41 7.14 10.78
CA VAL A 207 -0.57 6.74 12.18
C VAL A 207 0.77 6.26 12.73
N ALA A 208 1.04 6.52 14.00
CA ALA A 208 2.17 5.94 14.70
C ALA A 208 2.03 4.42 14.80
N ALA A 209 3.16 3.71 14.75
CA ALA A 209 3.19 2.26 14.85
C ALA A 209 4.29 1.78 15.81
N THR A 210 4.12 0.59 16.34
CA THR A 210 5.10 -0.07 17.20
C THR A 210 5.31 -1.52 16.78
N LEU A 211 6.56 -1.97 16.87
CA LEU A 211 6.89 -3.37 16.57
C LEU A 211 6.43 -4.29 17.72
N VAL A 212 5.82 -5.39 17.32
CA VAL A 212 5.51 -6.51 18.22
C VAL A 212 6.01 -7.81 17.58
N ALA A 213 6.27 -8.81 18.42
CA ALA A 213 6.62 -10.14 17.93
C ALA A 213 5.41 -10.75 17.18
N PRO A 214 5.63 -11.50 16.09
CA PRO A 214 4.58 -12.28 15.44
C PRO A 214 3.90 -13.24 16.41
N ARG A 215 2.63 -13.54 16.21
CA ARG A 215 1.94 -14.54 17.03
C ARG A 215 2.68 -15.88 16.94
N GLY A 216 3.00 -16.46 18.13
CA GLY A 216 3.72 -17.72 18.22
C GLY A 216 5.24 -17.64 18.09
N TRP A 217 5.80 -16.43 17.95
CA TRP A 217 7.24 -16.25 18.00
C TRP A 217 7.74 -16.37 19.46
N THR A 218 8.55 -17.39 19.74
CA THR A 218 9.38 -17.45 20.94
C THR A 218 10.77 -16.95 20.59
N PRO A 219 11.34 -15.95 21.30
CA PRO A 219 12.71 -15.53 21.03
C PRO A 219 13.62 -16.76 21.16
N ALA A 220 14.45 -17.00 20.14
CA ALA A 220 15.55 -17.94 20.29
C ALA A 220 16.35 -17.49 21.51
N THR A 221 16.42 -18.33 22.53
CA THR A 221 17.19 -18.09 23.73
C THR A 221 18.58 -17.64 23.31
N ALA A 222 18.96 -16.43 23.69
CA ALA A 222 20.31 -15.92 23.44
C ALA A 222 21.27 -16.95 24.04
N VAL A 223 22.04 -17.62 23.20
CA VAL A 223 23.12 -18.49 23.64
C VAL A 223 24.08 -17.56 24.37
N ALA A 224 24.13 -17.68 25.72
CA ALA A 224 25.10 -16.98 26.52
C ALA A 224 26.51 -17.32 25.99
N PRO A 225 27.41 -16.34 25.82
CA PRO A 225 28.78 -16.63 25.44
C PRO A 225 29.37 -17.56 26.53
N ARG A 226 29.88 -18.70 26.07
CA ARG A 226 30.65 -19.60 26.95
C ARG A 226 31.88 -18.82 27.46
N ALA A 227 31.99 -18.75 28.78
CA ALA A 227 33.17 -18.23 29.47
C ALA A 227 34.41 -19.04 29.17
#